data_49f9a3ddfe7adc30e4a89fda992aae65
#
_entry.id   49f9a3ddfe7adc30e4a89fda992aae65
#
_cell.length_a   1.000
_cell.length_b   1.000
_cell.length_c   1.000
_cell.angle_alpha   90.00
_cell.angle_beta   90.00
_cell.angle_gamma   90.00
#
_symmetry.space_group_name_H-M   'P 1'
#
loop_
_entity.id
_entity.type
_entity.pdbx_description
1 polymer ?
#
loop_
_entity_poly.entity_id
_entity_poly.type
_entity_poly.pdbx_seq_one_letter_code
_entity_poly.pdbx_strand_id
1 'polypeptide(L)'
;MKKLITAILLLALAMPIFAQEPVEQKWTVRTSAGYLPSVPVVVSLFGAIAIGIAVSANEENNETLKIDIPPYFGFDVLYNFNSRWSAGLSTGYTGCVFKTVDKDSGAIHSQQFCTFVPVNAVGRCNYLSRPKVKLYGSVEAGILLSLGSSDPSLSFDAQLNPIGVEFGQRFFGMVEAGVGMNYFGGRIGVGYRF
;
A
#
# COMPACT_ATOMS: atom_id res chain seq x y z
N MET A 1 -5.24 -23.27 16.25
CA MET A 1 -5.13 -22.24 15.22
C MET A 1 -6.22 -22.34 14.15
N LYS A 2 -6.46 -23.50 13.49
CA LYS A 2 -7.52 -23.66 12.47
C LYS A 2 -8.92 -23.28 12.98
N LYS A 3 -9.30 -23.69 14.20
CA LYS A 3 -10.60 -23.37 14.81
C LYS A 3 -10.80 -21.88 15.07
N LEU A 4 -9.72 -21.13 15.39
CA LEU A 4 -9.79 -19.68 15.60
C LEU A 4 -10.02 -18.92 14.28
N ILE A 5 -9.34 -19.33 13.22
CA ILE A 5 -9.49 -18.77 11.88
C ILE A 5 -10.91 -19.02 11.36
N THR A 6 -11.43 -20.25 11.55
CA THR A 6 -12.80 -20.59 11.17
C THR A 6 -13.84 -19.80 11.99
N ALA A 7 -13.61 -19.58 13.27
CA ALA A 7 -14.48 -18.77 14.12
C ALA A 7 -14.48 -17.30 13.72
N ILE A 8 -13.32 -16.73 13.38
CA ILE A 8 -13.19 -15.35 12.87
C ILE A 8 -13.87 -15.21 11.51
N LEU A 9 -13.72 -16.21 10.62
CA LEU A 9 -14.36 -16.21 9.30
C LEU A 9 -15.89 -16.33 9.43
N LEU A 10 -16.38 -17.21 10.32
CA LEU A 10 -17.80 -17.35 10.62
C LEU A 10 -18.38 -16.10 11.31
N LEU A 11 -17.63 -15.47 12.19
CA LEU A 11 -18.02 -14.20 12.83
C LEU A 11 -18.09 -13.07 11.82
N ALA A 12 -17.15 -13.00 10.88
CA ALA A 12 -17.18 -12.03 9.76
C ALA A 12 -18.35 -12.27 8.79
N LEU A 13 -18.74 -13.54 8.57
CA LEU A 13 -19.89 -13.92 7.76
C LEU A 13 -21.23 -13.76 8.50
N ALA A 14 -21.21 -13.91 9.82
CA ALA A 14 -22.40 -13.82 10.68
C ALA A 14 -22.66 -12.40 11.21
N MET A 15 -21.78 -11.42 10.95
CA MET A 15 -22.09 -10.01 11.23
C MET A 15 -23.30 -9.57 10.41
N PRO A 16 -24.44 -9.32 11.08
CA PRO A 16 -25.73 -9.30 10.42
C PRO A 16 -25.88 -8.07 9.53
N ILE A 17 -26.49 -8.28 8.44
CA ILE A 17 -27.69 -7.73 7.84
C ILE A 17 -28.44 -6.66 8.70
N PHE A 18 -27.74 -5.81 9.46
CA PHE A 18 -28.36 -4.73 10.18
C PHE A 18 -28.37 -3.45 9.35
N ALA A 19 -29.58 -3.05 8.95
CA ALA A 19 -29.97 -1.77 8.40
C ALA A 19 -29.07 -1.28 7.24
N GLN A 20 -29.35 -1.77 6.06
CA GLN A 20 -28.86 -1.17 4.83
C GLN A 20 -29.59 0.16 4.61
N GLU A 21 -28.96 1.27 5.00
CA GLU A 21 -29.40 2.58 4.53
C GLU A 21 -29.14 2.68 3.02
N PRO A 22 -30.03 3.32 2.25
CA PRO A 22 -29.84 3.53 0.82
C PRO A 22 -28.55 4.30 0.57
N VAL A 23 -27.77 3.84 -0.39
CA VAL A 23 -26.49 4.48 -0.78
C VAL A 23 -26.81 5.75 -1.57
N GLU A 24 -26.88 6.88 -0.88
CA GLU A 24 -27.02 8.20 -1.52
C GLU A 24 -25.77 8.58 -2.33
N GLN A 25 -24.58 8.07 -1.94
CA GLN A 25 -23.30 8.45 -2.50
C GLN A 25 -22.66 7.26 -3.24
N LYS A 26 -22.76 7.30 -4.57
CA LYS A 26 -22.31 6.20 -5.43
C LYS A 26 -20.81 6.16 -5.63
N TRP A 27 -20.15 7.31 -5.60
CA TRP A 27 -18.71 7.39 -5.85
C TRP A 27 -17.93 7.79 -4.60
N THR A 28 -16.79 7.19 -4.43
CA THR A 28 -15.84 7.52 -3.37
C THR A 28 -14.46 7.71 -3.99
N VAL A 29 -13.85 8.85 -3.72
CA VAL A 29 -12.47 9.16 -4.10
C VAL A 29 -11.67 9.34 -2.82
N ARG A 30 -10.50 8.72 -2.74
CA ARG A 30 -9.63 8.83 -1.57
C ARG A 30 -8.16 8.90 -1.96
N THR A 31 -7.39 9.61 -1.16
CA THR A 31 -5.93 9.65 -1.22
C THR A 31 -5.36 9.24 0.12
N SER A 32 -4.23 8.58 0.10
CA SER A 32 -3.63 8.01 1.31
C SER A 32 -2.12 7.99 1.25
N ALA A 33 -1.49 7.93 2.43
CA ALA A 33 -0.08 7.66 2.59
C ALA A 33 0.10 6.41 3.45
N GLY A 34 0.89 5.46 2.98
CA GLY A 34 1.21 4.20 3.66
C GLY A 34 2.61 4.20 4.23
N TYR A 35 2.77 3.54 5.37
CA TYR A 35 4.06 3.35 6.01
C TYR A 35 4.63 1.97 5.62
N LEU A 36 5.96 1.85 5.54
CA LEU A 36 6.69 0.65 5.11
C LEU A 36 6.24 0.11 3.74
N PRO A 37 6.53 0.81 2.64
CA PRO A 37 6.25 0.29 1.30
C PRO A 37 7.01 -1.02 1.07
N SER A 38 6.28 -2.11 0.76
CA SER A 38 6.82 -3.48 0.79
C SER A 38 7.85 -3.74 -0.30
N VAL A 39 7.53 -3.36 -1.55
CA VAL A 39 8.42 -3.64 -2.69
C VAL A 39 9.74 -2.88 -2.57
N PRO A 40 9.77 -1.56 -2.30
CA PRO A 40 11.03 -0.85 -2.06
C PRO A 40 11.84 -1.43 -0.90
N VAL A 41 11.20 -1.84 0.20
CA VAL A 41 11.90 -2.46 1.33
C VAL A 41 12.57 -3.77 0.93
N VAL A 42 11.86 -4.65 0.21
CA VAL A 42 12.40 -5.93 -0.27
C VAL A 42 13.55 -5.69 -1.27
N VAL A 43 13.32 -4.81 -2.26
CA VAL A 43 14.37 -4.47 -3.25
C VAL A 43 15.59 -3.87 -2.58
N SER A 44 15.40 -3.00 -1.59
CA SER A 44 16.50 -2.38 -0.84
C SER A 44 17.28 -3.41 -0.02
N LEU A 45 16.59 -4.37 0.60
CA LEU A 45 17.24 -5.43 1.37
C LEU A 45 18.11 -6.32 0.47
N PHE A 46 17.57 -6.79 -0.66
CA PHE A 46 18.35 -7.60 -1.61
C PHE A 46 19.46 -6.79 -2.28
N GLY A 47 19.20 -5.53 -2.64
CA GLY A 47 20.20 -4.62 -3.17
C GLY A 47 21.34 -4.37 -2.19
N ALA A 48 21.04 -4.12 -0.92
CA ALA A 48 22.03 -3.95 0.13
C ALA A 48 22.88 -5.20 0.35
N ILE A 49 22.26 -6.40 0.31
CA ILE A 49 23.00 -7.67 0.41
C ILE A 49 23.95 -7.84 -0.78
N ALA A 50 23.47 -7.62 -2.01
CA ALA A 50 24.27 -7.77 -3.22
C ALA A 50 25.46 -6.78 -3.25
N ILE A 51 25.22 -5.52 -2.88
CA ILE A 51 26.27 -4.49 -2.81
C ILE A 51 27.19 -4.75 -1.62
N GLY A 52 26.67 -5.17 -0.47
CA GLY A 52 27.49 -5.55 0.68
C GLY A 52 28.45 -6.67 0.37
N ILE A 53 28.06 -7.67 -0.41
CA ILE A 53 28.94 -8.73 -0.91
C ILE A 53 30.00 -8.16 -1.88
N ALA A 54 29.61 -7.24 -2.77
CA ALA A 54 30.53 -6.62 -3.74
C ALA A 54 31.55 -5.68 -3.05
N VAL A 55 31.11 -4.93 -2.04
CA VAL A 55 31.97 -4.02 -1.26
C VAL A 55 32.92 -4.79 -0.34
N SER A 56 32.45 -5.89 0.29
CA SER A 56 33.33 -6.74 1.10
C SER A 56 34.38 -7.51 0.28
N ALA A 57 34.17 -7.65 -1.03
CA ALA A 57 35.16 -8.21 -1.94
C ALA A 57 36.25 -7.20 -2.38
N ASN A 58 36.06 -5.89 -2.17
CA ASN A 58 36.99 -4.81 -2.45
C ASN A 58 37.30 -4.05 -1.16
N GLU A 59 38.32 -4.46 -0.42
CA GLU A 59 38.71 -3.88 0.85
C GLU A 59 39.22 -2.39 0.78
N GLU A 60 39.39 -1.83 -0.44
CA GLU A 60 39.88 -0.46 -0.64
C GLU A 60 38.79 0.62 -0.79
N ASN A 61 37.51 0.25 -0.87
CA ASN A 61 36.45 1.24 -1.12
C ASN A 61 35.89 1.82 0.19
N ASN A 62 36.24 3.08 0.45
CA ASN A 62 35.74 3.86 1.59
C ASN A 62 34.31 4.40 1.36
N GLU A 63 33.42 3.59 0.72
CA GLU A 63 32.07 3.96 0.33
C GLU A 63 31.02 3.34 1.24
N THR A 64 29.92 4.05 1.46
CA THR A 64 28.76 3.57 2.21
C THR A 64 27.48 3.72 1.36
N LEU A 65 26.67 2.66 1.32
CA LEU A 65 25.37 2.70 0.69
C LEU A 65 24.32 3.27 1.66
N LYS A 66 23.66 4.37 1.25
CA LYS A 66 22.48 4.92 1.92
C LYS A 66 21.25 4.67 1.06
N ILE A 67 20.17 4.22 1.70
CA ILE A 67 18.91 3.90 1.03
C ILE A 67 17.83 4.76 1.67
N ASP A 68 17.19 5.61 0.87
CA ASP A 68 16.06 6.42 1.27
C ASP A 68 14.78 5.81 0.67
N ILE A 69 13.80 5.49 1.51
CA ILE A 69 12.54 4.91 1.10
C ILE A 69 11.42 5.87 1.49
N PRO A 70 10.82 6.58 0.52
CA PRO A 70 9.67 7.43 0.77
C PRO A 70 8.43 6.59 1.12
N PRO A 71 7.43 7.16 1.82
CA PRO A 71 6.18 6.48 2.06
C PRO A 71 5.45 6.15 0.75
N TYR A 72 4.61 5.12 0.78
CA TYR A 72 3.66 4.84 -0.30
C TYR A 72 2.59 5.93 -0.34
N PHE A 73 2.27 6.43 -1.52
CA PHE A 73 1.15 7.32 -1.77
C PHE A 73 0.13 6.62 -2.66
N GLY A 74 -1.12 6.59 -2.23
CA GLY A 74 -2.21 5.90 -2.92
C GLY A 74 -3.34 6.85 -3.31
N PHE A 75 -3.99 6.53 -4.43
CA PHE A 75 -5.19 7.18 -4.92
C PHE A 75 -6.18 6.11 -5.38
N ASP A 76 -7.40 6.14 -4.84
CA ASP A 76 -8.44 5.15 -5.12
C ASP A 76 -9.73 5.84 -5.58
N VAL A 77 -10.38 5.23 -6.55
CA VAL A 77 -11.72 5.59 -7.01
C VAL A 77 -12.60 4.36 -6.91
N LEU A 78 -13.64 4.43 -6.08
CA LEU A 78 -14.54 3.31 -5.79
C LEU A 78 -15.97 3.67 -6.18
N TYR A 79 -16.67 2.70 -6.76
CA TYR A 79 -18.11 2.75 -6.98
C TYR A 79 -18.81 1.88 -5.92
N ASN A 80 -19.75 2.46 -5.19
CA ASN A 80 -20.51 1.77 -4.15
C ASN A 80 -21.77 1.17 -4.77
N PHE A 81 -21.81 -0.15 -4.95
CA PHE A 81 -22.99 -0.85 -5.47
C PHE A 81 -24.14 -0.83 -4.45
N ASN A 82 -23.77 -0.98 -3.18
CA ASN A 82 -24.67 -0.92 -2.04
C ASN A 82 -23.89 -0.53 -0.77
N SER A 83 -24.55 -0.49 0.37
CA SER A 83 -23.91 -0.14 1.65
C SER A 83 -22.79 -1.12 2.07
N ARG A 84 -22.79 -2.35 1.52
CA ARG A 84 -21.84 -3.42 1.89
C ARG A 84 -20.68 -3.57 0.89
N TRP A 85 -20.95 -3.43 -0.41
CA TRP A 85 -19.98 -3.75 -1.44
C TRP A 85 -19.61 -2.54 -2.29
N SER A 86 -18.34 -2.39 -2.53
CA SER A 86 -17.78 -1.41 -3.46
C SER A 86 -16.68 -2.05 -4.28
N ALA A 87 -16.51 -1.58 -5.51
CA ALA A 87 -15.35 -1.94 -6.31
C ALA A 87 -14.85 -0.72 -7.09
N GLY A 88 -13.61 -0.78 -7.54
CA GLY A 88 -13.02 0.34 -8.25
C GLY A 88 -11.59 0.10 -8.68
N LEU A 89 -10.87 1.19 -8.81
CA LEU A 89 -9.47 1.21 -9.20
C LEU A 89 -8.64 1.91 -8.13
N SER A 90 -7.45 1.38 -7.90
CA SER A 90 -6.41 1.95 -7.07
C SER A 90 -5.16 2.15 -7.90
N THR A 91 -4.49 3.26 -7.70
CA THR A 91 -3.14 3.50 -8.19
C THR A 91 -2.31 4.14 -7.09
N GLY A 92 -1.01 4.13 -7.25
CA GLY A 92 -0.15 4.72 -6.24
C GLY A 92 1.26 4.98 -6.74
N TYR A 93 2.06 5.49 -5.84
CA TYR A 93 3.46 5.77 -6.06
C TYR A 93 4.27 5.33 -4.83
N THR A 94 5.33 4.60 -5.10
CA THR A 94 6.35 4.30 -4.10
C THR A 94 7.70 4.18 -4.79
N GLY A 95 8.79 4.21 -4.04
CA GLY A 95 10.11 4.14 -4.64
C GLY A 95 11.21 3.91 -3.64
N CYS A 96 12.43 3.88 -4.13
CA CYS A 96 13.66 3.90 -3.33
C CYS A 96 14.74 4.69 -4.06
N VAL A 97 15.62 5.28 -3.27
CA VAL A 97 16.77 6.02 -3.75
C VAL A 97 18.03 5.39 -3.14
N PHE A 98 18.86 4.82 -3.99
CA PHE A 98 20.18 4.31 -3.60
C PHE A 98 21.21 5.42 -3.78
N LYS A 99 21.97 5.71 -2.73
CA LYS A 99 23.05 6.70 -2.74
C LYS A 99 24.35 6.04 -2.30
N THR A 100 25.38 6.10 -3.12
CA THR A 100 26.73 5.73 -2.72
C THR A 100 27.44 6.99 -2.21
N VAL A 101 27.81 6.96 -0.95
CA VAL A 101 28.40 8.11 -0.23
C VAL A 101 29.78 7.74 0.27
N ASP A 102 30.75 8.60 0.01
CA ASP A 102 32.08 8.50 0.57
C ASP A 102 32.04 8.71 2.08
N LYS A 103 32.72 7.84 2.85
CA LYS A 103 32.72 7.88 4.33
C LYS A 103 33.41 9.09 4.91
N ASP A 104 34.48 9.57 4.25
CA ASP A 104 35.32 10.61 4.79
C ASP A 104 34.80 12.00 4.44
N SER A 105 34.42 12.21 3.18
CA SER A 105 33.93 13.50 2.69
C SER A 105 32.43 13.69 2.77
N GLY A 106 31.64 12.59 2.89
CA GLY A 106 30.17 12.62 2.79
C GLY A 106 29.65 12.96 1.38
N ALA A 107 30.54 12.98 0.37
CA ALA A 107 30.18 13.30 -1.00
C ALA A 107 29.35 12.14 -1.62
N ILE A 108 28.33 12.49 -2.41
CA ILE A 108 27.51 11.51 -3.14
C ILE A 108 28.20 11.19 -4.46
N HIS A 109 28.67 9.97 -4.64
CA HIS A 109 29.32 9.52 -5.87
C HIS A 109 28.33 9.07 -6.94
N SER A 110 27.27 8.36 -6.54
CA SER A 110 26.22 7.94 -7.47
C SER A 110 24.86 7.94 -6.79
N GLN A 111 23.81 8.13 -7.60
CA GLN A 111 22.43 8.09 -7.15
C GLN A 111 21.57 7.37 -8.18
N GLN A 112 20.86 6.35 -7.75
CA GLN A 112 19.93 5.58 -8.57
C GLN A 112 18.53 5.65 -8.00
N PHE A 113 17.55 5.88 -8.86
CA PHE A 113 16.13 5.96 -8.50
C PHE A 113 15.41 4.72 -9.01
N CYS A 114 14.64 4.08 -8.14
CA CYS A 114 13.69 3.06 -8.50
C CYS A 114 12.29 3.55 -8.14
N THR A 115 11.40 3.56 -9.10
CA THR A 115 10.01 4.01 -8.95
C THR A 115 9.08 2.85 -9.24
N PHE A 116 8.06 2.68 -8.42
CA PHE A 116 7.04 1.65 -8.55
C PHE A 116 5.67 2.29 -8.56
N VAL A 117 4.88 1.97 -9.60
CA VAL A 117 3.53 2.49 -9.80
C VAL A 117 2.57 1.30 -9.90
N PRO A 118 1.85 0.95 -8.83
CA PRO A 118 0.79 -0.05 -8.87
C PRO A 118 -0.44 0.49 -9.58
N VAL A 119 -1.13 -0.37 -10.32
CA VAL A 119 -2.45 -0.13 -10.91
C VAL A 119 -3.30 -1.37 -10.66
N ASN A 120 -4.29 -1.25 -9.77
CA ASN A 120 -5.04 -2.38 -9.23
C ASN A 120 -6.54 -2.20 -9.37
N ALA A 121 -7.23 -3.30 -9.59
CA ALA A 121 -8.65 -3.41 -9.30
C ALA A 121 -8.84 -3.62 -7.79
N VAL A 122 -9.82 -2.95 -7.21
CA VAL A 122 -10.14 -3.01 -5.77
C VAL A 122 -11.51 -3.60 -5.58
N GLY A 123 -11.61 -4.60 -4.73
CA GLY A 123 -12.85 -5.10 -4.14
C GLY A 123 -12.91 -4.77 -2.66
N ARG A 124 -14.00 -4.17 -2.19
CA ARG A 124 -14.16 -3.75 -0.80
C ARG A 124 -15.46 -4.26 -0.21
N CYS A 125 -15.40 -4.77 1.02
CA CYS A 125 -16.55 -5.19 1.80
C CYS A 125 -16.64 -4.36 3.09
N ASN A 126 -17.75 -3.66 3.29
CA ASN A 126 -18.02 -2.94 4.54
C ASN A 126 -18.64 -3.90 5.55
N TYR A 127 -17.96 -4.13 6.67
CA TYR A 127 -18.44 -4.93 7.81
C TYR A 127 -19.46 -4.15 8.63
N LEU A 128 -19.25 -2.83 8.76
CA LEU A 128 -20.14 -1.90 9.43
C LEU A 128 -20.27 -0.66 8.55
N SER A 129 -21.50 -0.24 8.27
CA SER A 129 -21.79 0.99 7.54
C SER A 129 -22.75 1.85 8.36
N ARG A 130 -22.22 2.87 9.01
CA ARG A 130 -22.99 3.91 9.72
C ARG A 130 -22.73 5.27 9.08
N PRO A 131 -23.59 6.28 9.25
CA PRO A 131 -23.44 7.58 8.59
C PRO A 131 -22.08 8.26 8.84
N LYS A 132 -21.49 8.08 10.01
CA LYS A 132 -20.23 8.74 10.41
C LYS A 132 -19.04 7.78 10.53
N VAL A 133 -19.27 6.46 10.54
CA VAL A 133 -18.20 5.45 10.72
C VAL A 133 -18.47 4.27 9.83
N LYS A 134 -17.49 3.90 9.02
CA LYS A 134 -17.48 2.65 8.25
C LYS A 134 -16.29 1.80 8.64
N LEU A 135 -16.54 0.51 8.91
CA LEU A 135 -15.51 -0.50 9.11
C LEU A 135 -15.52 -1.42 7.89
N TYR A 136 -14.37 -1.66 7.29
CA TYR A 136 -14.27 -2.41 6.04
C TYR A 136 -13.00 -3.24 5.92
N GLY A 137 -13.00 -4.15 4.94
CA GLY A 137 -11.81 -4.78 4.40
C GLY A 137 -11.79 -4.65 2.89
N SER A 138 -10.61 -4.67 2.29
CA SER A 138 -10.42 -4.61 0.85
C SER A 138 -9.35 -5.56 0.37
N VAL A 139 -9.49 -5.98 -0.89
CA VAL A 139 -8.50 -6.74 -1.64
C VAL A 139 -8.22 -5.97 -2.91
N GLU A 140 -6.95 -5.84 -3.25
CA GLU A 140 -6.49 -5.19 -4.45
C GLU A 140 -5.63 -6.18 -5.25
N ALA A 141 -5.82 -6.22 -6.57
CA ALA A 141 -5.02 -7.05 -7.46
C ALA A 141 -4.86 -6.38 -8.82
N GLY A 142 -3.68 -6.48 -9.41
CA GLY A 142 -3.38 -5.84 -10.67
C GLY A 142 -1.93 -5.98 -11.11
N ILE A 143 -1.37 -4.88 -11.56
CA ILE A 143 -0.01 -4.81 -12.10
C ILE A 143 0.82 -3.75 -11.38
N LEU A 144 2.09 -4.04 -11.24
CA LEU A 144 3.12 -3.13 -10.75
C LEU A 144 4.05 -2.77 -11.90
N LEU A 145 4.10 -1.49 -12.22
CA LEU A 145 5.06 -0.90 -13.14
C LEU A 145 6.32 -0.54 -12.35
N SER A 146 7.46 -1.11 -12.74
CA SER A 146 8.76 -0.77 -12.18
C SER A 146 9.52 0.10 -13.19
N LEU A 147 9.89 1.30 -12.78
CA LEU A 147 10.62 2.29 -13.55
C LEU A 147 11.95 2.58 -12.84
N GLY A 148 13.06 2.43 -13.52
CA GLY A 148 14.40 2.63 -12.95
C GLY A 148 15.46 2.85 -14.01
N SER A 149 16.72 2.65 -13.66
CA SER A 149 17.86 2.75 -14.58
C SER A 149 17.95 1.59 -15.59
N SER A 150 17.15 0.55 -15.44
CA SER A 150 16.96 -0.56 -16.38
C SER A 150 15.66 -0.42 -17.15
N ASP A 151 15.42 -1.32 -18.13
CA ASP A 151 14.19 -1.33 -18.89
C ASP A 151 12.95 -1.43 -18.00
N PRO A 152 11.85 -0.71 -18.34
CA PRO A 152 10.62 -0.80 -17.62
C PRO A 152 10.11 -2.25 -17.55
N SER A 153 9.69 -2.69 -16.38
CA SER A 153 9.15 -4.03 -16.19
C SER A 153 7.77 -4.03 -15.57
N LEU A 154 6.99 -5.03 -15.94
CA LEU A 154 5.66 -5.29 -15.41
C LEU A 154 5.69 -6.54 -14.56
N SER A 155 5.11 -6.46 -13.37
CA SER A 155 4.92 -7.61 -12.49
C SER A 155 3.49 -7.64 -11.93
N PHE A 156 3.09 -8.78 -11.39
CA PHE A 156 1.82 -8.89 -10.68
C PHE A 156 1.89 -8.10 -9.38
N ASP A 157 0.76 -7.48 -9.01
CA ASP A 157 0.59 -6.78 -7.73
C ASP A 157 -0.63 -7.30 -6.98
N ALA A 158 -0.51 -7.43 -5.65
CA ALA A 158 -1.62 -7.79 -4.78
C ALA A 158 -1.46 -7.16 -3.40
N GLN A 159 -2.59 -6.70 -2.85
CA GLN A 159 -2.68 -6.10 -1.52
C GLN A 159 -3.93 -6.59 -0.81
N LEU A 160 -3.80 -7.00 0.44
CA LEU A 160 -4.90 -7.37 1.31
C LEU A 160 -4.96 -6.38 2.48
N ASN A 161 -6.10 -5.74 2.66
CA ASN A 161 -6.36 -4.80 3.74
C ASN A 161 -7.53 -5.35 4.58
N PRO A 162 -7.24 -6.19 5.58
CA PRO A 162 -8.29 -6.89 6.34
C PRO A 162 -9.13 -5.94 7.21
N ILE A 163 -8.57 -4.80 7.59
CA ILE A 163 -9.26 -3.85 8.45
C ILE A 163 -8.96 -2.41 8.05
N GLY A 164 -10.01 -1.65 7.81
CA GLY A 164 -9.98 -0.22 7.58
C GLY A 164 -11.15 0.45 8.28
N VAL A 165 -10.94 1.67 8.74
CA VAL A 165 -11.95 2.51 9.37
C VAL A 165 -11.99 3.85 8.67
N GLU A 166 -13.19 4.30 8.34
CA GLU A 166 -13.46 5.63 7.83
C GLU A 166 -14.29 6.41 8.84
N PHE A 167 -13.88 7.65 9.12
CA PHE A 167 -14.56 8.58 10.03
C PHE A 167 -14.99 9.83 9.28
N GLY A 168 -16.26 10.10 9.23
CA GLY A 168 -16.85 11.24 8.54
C GLY A 168 -18.02 10.84 7.64
N GLN A 169 -18.67 11.84 7.06
CA GLN A 169 -19.83 11.64 6.16
C GLN A 169 -19.38 11.76 4.70
N ARG A 170 -19.58 12.92 4.06
CA ARG A 170 -19.12 13.19 2.70
C ARG A 170 -17.62 13.31 2.64
N PHE A 171 -17.06 14.18 3.46
CA PHE A 171 -15.62 14.24 3.71
C PHE A 171 -15.27 13.30 4.87
N PHE A 172 -14.27 12.48 4.72
CA PHE A 172 -13.88 11.51 5.75
C PHE A 172 -12.37 11.34 5.81
N GLY A 173 -11.90 11.03 7.03
CA GLY A 173 -10.57 10.49 7.26
C GLY A 173 -10.59 8.98 7.27
N MET A 174 -9.50 8.33 6.91
CA MET A 174 -9.37 6.88 6.96
C MET A 174 -8.06 6.43 7.60
N VAL A 175 -8.13 5.28 8.27
CA VAL A 175 -6.99 4.49 8.72
C VAL A 175 -7.23 3.05 8.28
N GLU A 176 -6.21 2.42 7.74
CA GLU A 176 -6.29 1.07 7.21
C GLU A 176 -5.02 0.30 7.56
N ALA A 177 -5.16 -0.98 7.87
CA ALA A 177 -4.04 -1.89 8.05
C ALA A 177 -4.06 -2.95 6.95
N GLY A 178 -2.89 -3.21 6.37
CA GLY A 178 -2.77 -4.11 5.24
C GLY A 178 -1.43 -4.80 5.12
N VAL A 179 -1.42 -5.81 4.27
CA VAL A 179 -0.26 -6.61 3.91
C VAL A 179 -0.32 -6.93 2.42
N GLY A 180 0.78 -6.69 1.74
CA GLY A 180 0.87 -6.94 0.30
C GLY A 180 2.12 -6.33 -0.31
N MET A 181 2.07 -6.11 -1.62
CA MET A 181 3.22 -5.60 -2.37
C MET A 181 3.32 -4.07 -2.31
N ASN A 182 2.22 -3.35 -2.08
CA ASN A 182 2.22 -1.88 -2.02
C ASN A 182 2.80 -1.36 -0.70
N TYR A 183 2.27 -1.87 0.41
CA TYR A 183 2.74 -1.53 1.75
C TYR A 183 2.48 -2.66 2.75
N PHE A 184 3.25 -2.65 3.81
CA PHE A 184 3.05 -3.51 4.98
C PHE A 184 2.81 -2.62 6.20
N GLY A 185 1.72 -2.89 6.95
CA GLY A 185 1.38 -2.13 8.16
C GLY A 185 0.19 -1.21 7.96
N GLY A 186 0.35 0.08 8.23
CA GLY A 186 -0.74 1.05 8.22
C GLY A 186 -0.68 2.06 7.08
N ARG A 187 -1.85 2.48 6.59
CA ARG A 187 -2.01 3.70 5.78
C ARG A 187 -3.08 4.62 6.38
N ILE A 188 -2.86 5.90 6.24
CA ILE A 188 -3.80 6.95 6.62
C ILE A 188 -4.18 7.76 5.39
N GLY A 189 -5.36 8.32 5.38
CA GLY A 189 -5.80 9.09 4.23
C GLY A 189 -7.05 9.90 4.49
N VAL A 190 -7.45 10.57 3.44
CA VAL A 190 -8.69 11.34 3.39
C VAL A 190 -9.44 11.01 2.11
N GLY A 191 -10.74 11.23 2.14
CA GLY A 191 -11.55 10.98 0.94
C GLY A 191 -12.84 11.78 0.93
N TYR A 192 -13.50 11.70 -0.20
CA TYR A 192 -14.77 12.36 -0.45
C TYR A 192 -15.75 11.41 -1.14
N ARG A 193 -17.04 11.48 -0.75
CA ARG A 193 -18.15 10.70 -1.31
C ARG A 193 -19.12 11.62 -2.02
N PHE A 194 -19.43 11.26 -3.27
CA PHE A 194 -20.38 11.97 -4.14
C PHE A 194 -21.74 11.29 -4.16
#